data_ef5b867de582ab9e7e2548cf4c991e21
#
_entry.id   ef5b867de582ab9e7e2548cf4c991e21
#
_cell.length_a   1.000
_cell.length_b   1.000
_cell.length_c   1.000
_cell.angle_alpha   90.00
_cell.angle_beta   90.00
_cell.angle_gamma   90.00
#
_symmetry.space_group_name_H-M   'P 1'
#
loop_
_entity.id
_entity.type
_entity.pdbx_description
1 polymer ?
#
loop_
_entity_poly.entity_id
_entity_poly.type
_entity_poly.pdbx_seq_one_letter_code
_entity_poly.pdbx_strand_id
1 'polypeptide(L)'
;EASDGALWLGSNGGGVYKGVRDSQGKTAFTGYSSRQGLSNDRVRSLAEDAAGRIWVSTEHGLNLLDPATGEITAYYREDGLSSTQFHWNNACRGGDGKLYFGNSAGLSVVDPSRTEIRTEDSPLRFTRVSVDDRVFRDPMRKEIDLHERDRSVQFEFAALGLNSQRTVRYEYCLEGFDT
;
A
#
# COMPACT_ATOMS: atom_id res chain seq x y z
N GLU A 1 17.18 -4.75 13.62
CA GLU A 1 18.04 -3.63 13.20
C GLU A 1 18.37 -3.83 11.73
N ALA A 2 18.20 -2.79 10.92
CA ALA A 2 18.52 -2.83 9.50
C ALA A 2 19.99 -2.51 9.26
N SER A 3 20.45 -2.77 8.02
CA SER A 3 21.84 -2.56 7.62
C SER A 3 22.32 -1.10 7.74
N ASP A 4 21.38 -0.14 7.67
CA ASP A 4 21.60 1.30 7.86
C ASP A 4 21.59 1.73 9.33
N GLY A 5 21.39 0.79 10.27
CA GLY A 5 21.30 1.03 11.71
C GLY A 5 19.91 1.48 12.18
N ALA A 6 18.94 1.60 11.30
CA ALA A 6 17.55 1.89 11.69
C ALA A 6 16.91 0.70 12.40
N LEU A 7 16.09 0.99 13.41
CA LEU A 7 15.30 -0.02 14.10
C LEU A 7 13.92 -0.15 13.47
N TRP A 8 13.57 -1.34 13.00
CA TRP A 8 12.25 -1.62 12.46
C TRP A 8 11.42 -2.45 13.44
N LEU A 9 10.23 -1.98 13.73
CA LEU A 9 9.31 -2.60 14.70
C LEU A 9 7.97 -2.87 14.04
N GLY A 10 7.56 -4.13 14.05
CA GLY A 10 6.21 -4.53 13.67
C GLY A 10 5.28 -4.55 14.87
N SER A 11 4.07 -4.07 14.73
CA SER A 11 3.06 -4.06 15.80
C SER A 11 1.82 -4.89 15.47
N ASN A 12 1.06 -5.23 16.49
CA ASN A 12 -0.19 -5.98 16.33
C ASN A 12 -1.38 -5.01 16.26
N GLY A 13 -1.45 -4.22 15.18
CA GLY A 13 -2.58 -3.32 14.92
C GLY A 13 -2.21 -1.85 14.67
N GLY A 14 -0.93 -1.48 14.81
CA GLY A 14 -0.45 -0.12 14.51
C GLY A 14 0.50 -0.05 13.30
N GLY A 15 0.66 -1.16 12.57
CA GLY A 15 1.56 -1.21 11.40
C GLY A 15 3.04 -1.35 11.78
N VAL A 16 3.90 -0.73 10.99
CA VAL A 16 5.37 -0.78 11.09
C VAL A 16 5.91 0.58 11.50
N TYR A 17 6.96 0.57 12.32
CA TYR A 17 7.64 1.79 12.76
C TYR A 17 9.12 1.71 12.41
N LYS A 18 9.64 2.76 11.77
CA LYS A 18 11.08 3.00 11.56
C LYS A 18 11.58 3.92 12.67
N GLY A 19 12.50 3.44 13.48
CA GLY A 19 13.18 4.22 14.51
C GLY A 19 14.57 4.62 14.04
N VAL A 20 14.87 5.91 14.04
CA VAL A 20 16.21 6.44 13.73
C VAL A 20 16.75 7.15 14.95
N ARG A 21 17.96 6.80 15.36
CA ARG A 21 18.63 7.40 16.53
C ARG A 21 19.44 8.62 16.07
N ASP A 22 19.25 9.74 16.74
CA ASP A 22 20.03 10.94 16.52
C ASP A 22 21.40 10.90 17.25
N SER A 23 22.22 11.90 17.02
CA SER A 23 23.54 12.05 17.66
C SER A 23 23.48 12.23 19.19
N GLN A 24 22.32 12.56 19.73
CA GLN A 24 22.08 12.71 21.18
C GLN A 24 21.53 11.42 21.81
N GLY A 25 21.35 10.36 21.03
CA GLY A 25 20.84 9.06 21.46
C GLY A 25 19.32 8.97 21.57
N LYS A 26 18.58 10.02 21.15
CA LYS A 26 17.12 10.01 21.10
C LYS A 26 16.65 9.32 19.81
N THR A 27 15.66 8.46 19.92
CA THR A 27 15.06 7.77 18.75
C THR A 27 13.79 8.46 18.32
N ALA A 28 13.73 8.87 17.07
CA ALA A 28 12.50 9.33 16.42
C ALA A 28 11.86 8.16 15.64
N PHE A 29 10.54 8.04 15.72
CA PHE A 29 9.80 6.98 15.05
C PHE A 29 8.92 7.54 13.94
N THR A 30 8.98 6.91 12.77
CA THR A 30 8.06 7.15 11.64
C THR A 30 7.19 5.91 11.49
N GLY A 31 5.86 6.07 11.43
CA GLY A 31 4.91 4.98 11.32
C GLY A 31 4.41 4.78 9.90
N TYR A 32 4.22 3.52 9.51
CA TYR A 32 3.61 3.08 8.25
C TYR A 32 2.45 2.14 8.57
N SER A 33 1.28 2.44 8.08
CA SER A 33 0.05 1.69 8.35
C SER A 33 -0.71 1.41 7.05
N SER A 34 -1.88 0.86 7.19
CA SER A 34 -2.80 0.70 6.06
C SER A 34 -3.17 2.02 5.38
N ARG A 35 -3.04 3.17 6.07
CA ARG A 35 -3.21 4.51 5.48
C ARG A 35 -2.13 4.84 4.46
N GLN A 36 -0.91 4.33 4.64
CA GLN A 36 0.22 4.51 3.72
C GLN A 36 0.36 3.36 2.72
N GLY A 37 -0.51 2.35 2.74
CA GLY A 37 -0.51 1.28 1.75
C GLY A 37 -0.21 -0.12 2.28
N LEU A 38 0.02 -0.32 3.58
CA LEU A 38 0.14 -1.68 4.11
C LEU A 38 -1.15 -2.47 3.88
N SER A 39 -1.02 -3.72 3.52
CA SER A 39 -2.13 -4.64 3.32
C SER A 39 -2.95 -4.88 4.60
N ASN A 40 -2.31 -4.77 5.77
CA ASN A 40 -2.94 -4.87 7.08
C ASN A 40 -2.01 -4.32 8.17
N ASP A 41 -2.58 -3.73 9.24
CA ASP A 41 -1.83 -3.13 10.35
C ASP A 41 -1.33 -4.15 11.39
N ARG A 42 -1.72 -5.42 11.26
CA ARG A 42 -1.21 -6.52 12.10
C ARG A 42 0.00 -7.15 11.44
N VAL A 43 1.17 -6.67 11.82
CA VAL A 43 2.45 -7.16 11.29
C VAL A 43 2.81 -8.50 11.92
N ARG A 44 3.31 -9.42 11.12
CA ARG A 44 3.72 -10.76 11.54
C ARG A 44 5.23 -10.93 11.59
N SER A 45 5.93 -10.49 10.54
CA SER A 45 7.38 -10.57 10.46
C SER A 45 7.93 -9.45 9.59
N LEU A 46 9.20 -9.14 9.79
CA LEU A 46 9.97 -8.18 9.01
C LEU A 46 11.23 -8.85 8.49
N ALA A 47 11.61 -8.55 7.26
CA ALA A 47 12.90 -8.96 6.69
C ALA A 47 13.44 -7.85 5.80
N GLU A 48 14.76 -7.60 5.87
CA GLU A 48 15.46 -6.67 4.99
C GLU A 48 16.07 -7.43 3.80
N ASP A 49 15.91 -6.89 2.60
CA ASP A 49 16.56 -7.44 1.41
C ASP A 49 17.96 -6.82 1.19
N ALA A 50 18.65 -7.28 0.14
CA ALA A 50 20.00 -6.81 -0.16
C ALA A 50 20.06 -5.35 -0.64
N ALA A 51 18.92 -4.78 -1.05
CA ALA A 51 18.81 -3.39 -1.47
C ALA A 51 18.39 -2.45 -0.30
N GLY A 52 18.27 -2.98 0.93
CA GLY A 52 17.85 -2.22 2.10
C GLY A 52 16.33 -1.97 2.17
N ARG A 53 15.54 -2.62 1.30
CA ARG A 53 14.08 -2.53 1.35
C ARG A 53 13.53 -3.47 2.40
N ILE A 54 12.42 -3.10 3.01
CA ILE A 54 11.82 -3.86 4.11
C ILE A 54 10.60 -4.63 3.62
N TRP A 55 10.65 -5.93 3.78
CA TRP A 55 9.55 -6.83 3.52
C TRP A 55 8.76 -7.07 4.78
N VAL A 56 7.46 -6.81 4.71
CA VAL A 56 6.55 -6.83 5.85
C VAL A 56 5.45 -7.86 5.58
N SER A 57 5.50 -8.98 6.28
CA SER A 57 4.38 -9.91 6.28
C SER A 57 3.34 -9.48 7.31
N THR A 58 2.07 -9.60 6.95
CA THR A 58 0.94 -9.19 7.78
C THR A 58 -0.08 -10.32 7.93
N GLU A 59 -1.16 -10.06 8.63
CA GLU A 59 -2.29 -10.98 8.69
C GLU A 59 -3.00 -11.14 7.34
N HIS A 60 -2.82 -10.18 6.41
CA HIS A 60 -3.49 -10.21 5.12
C HIS A 60 -2.60 -9.68 3.98
N GLY A 61 -1.53 -10.40 3.68
CA GLY A 61 -0.63 -10.11 2.56
C GLY A 61 0.81 -9.84 2.97
N LEU A 62 1.67 -9.75 1.96
CA LEU A 62 3.08 -9.42 2.06
C LEU A 62 3.31 -8.05 1.43
N ASN A 63 4.13 -7.21 2.04
CA ASN A 63 4.37 -5.86 1.58
C ASN A 63 5.86 -5.62 1.37
N LEU A 64 6.19 -4.86 0.34
CA LEU A 64 7.50 -4.29 0.11
C LEU A 64 7.44 -2.80 0.43
N LEU A 65 8.23 -2.35 1.40
CA LEU A 65 8.37 -0.95 1.78
C LEU A 65 9.76 -0.47 1.37
N ASP A 66 9.81 0.61 0.61
CA ASP A 66 11.04 1.34 0.33
C ASP A 66 11.28 2.39 1.41
N PRO A 67 12.35 2.27 2.23
CA PRO A 67 12.62 3.23 3.29
C PRO A 67 13.04 4.62 2.80
N ALA A 68 13.45 4.75 1.54
CA ALA A 68 13.91 6.01 0.95
C ALA A 68 12.75 6.87 0.46
N THR A 69 11.76 6.24 -0.18
CA THR A 69 10.58 6.93 -0.73
C THR A 69 9.37 6.86 0.20
N GLY A 70 9.31 5.84 1.07
CA GLY A 70 8.14 5.53 1.88
C GLY A 70 7.05 4.78 1.10
N GLU A 71 7.31 4.44 -0.16
CA GLU A 71 6.35 3.70 -0.99
C GLU A 71 6.16 2.27 -0.50
N ILE A 72 4.93 1.81 -0.56
CA ILE A 72 4.54 0.46 -0.14
C ILE A 72 3.80 -0.23 -1.28
N THR A 73 4.30 -1.41 -1.67
CA THR A 73 3.63 -2.30 -2.61
C THR A 73 3.13 -3.52 -1.86
N ALA A 74 1.83 -3.78 -1.92
CA ALA A 74 1.22 -4.96 -1.31
C ALA A 74 1.10 -6.10 -2.34
N TYR A 75 1.37 -7.33 -1.89
CA TYR A 75 1.27 -8.57 -2.65
C TYR A 75 0.25 -9.51 -2.03
N TYR A 76 -0.52 -10.18 -2.88
CA TYR A 76 -1.58 -11.10 -2.50
C TYR A 76 -1.47 -12.43 -3.26
N ARG A 77 -2.49 -13.27 -3.19
CA ARG A 77 -2.53 -14.56 -3.90
C ARG A 77 -2.41 -14.41 -5.42
N GLU A 78 -3.01 -13.38 -5.95
CA GLU A 78 -3.00 -13.02 -7.37
C GLU A 78 -1.59 -12.70 -7.88
N ASP A 79 -0.72 -12.26 -6.97
CA ASP A 79 0.69 -11.99 -7.24
C ASP A 79 1.59 -13.22 -7.05
N GLY A 80 1.00 -14.39 -6.74
CA GLY A 80 1.70 -15.67 -6.62
C GLY A 80 2.00 -16.10 -5.19
N LEU A 81 1.46 -15.43 -4.17
CA LEU A 81 1.58 -15.92 -2.79
C LEU A 81 0.76 -17.20 -2.58
N SER A 82 1.33 -18.19 -1.91
CA SER A 82 0.64 -19.43 -1.53
C SER A 82 -0.51 -19.16 -0.53
N SER A 83 -0.36 -18.16 0.33
CA SER A 83 -1.37 -17.66 1.27
C SER A 83 -1.11 -16.20 1.60
N THR A 84 -2.17 -15.47 1.98
CA THR A 84 -2.07 -14.11 2.53
C THR A 84 -1.93 -14.07 4.05
N GLN A 85 -2.16 -15.20 4.74
CA GLN A 85 -2.08 -15.30 6.19
C GLN A 85 -0.71 -15.80 6.64
N PHE A 86 0.11 -14.90 7.16
CA PHE A 86 1.45 -15.19 7.63
C PHE A 86 1.49 -15.48 9.14
N HIS A 87 2.49 -16.28 9.56
CA HIS A 87 2.72 -16.61 10.95
C HIS A 87 3.69 -15.63 11.63
N TRP A 88 3.61 -15.54 12.95
CA TRP A 88 4.49 -14.68 13.76
C TRP A 88 5.94 -15.13 13.70
N ASN A 89 6.85 -14.14 13.59
CA ASN A 89 8.30 -14.32 13.61
C ASN A 89 8.82 -15.39 12.62
N ASN A 90 8.14 -15.54 11.50
CA ASN A 90 8.40 -16.61 10.55
C ASN A 90 8.90 -16.05 9.20
N ALA A 91 9.95 -15.24 9.28
CA ALA A 91 10.66 -14.71 8.13
C ALA A 91 12.17 -14.90 8.31
N CYS A 92 12.84 -15.28 7.23
CA CYS A 92 14.30 -15.30 7.20
C CYS A 92 14.83 -14.97 5.80
N ARG A 93 16.08 -14.52 5.74
CA ARG A 93 16.84 -14.35 4.52
C ARG A 93 17.75 -15.55 4.33
N GLY A 94 17.64 -16.22 3.19
CA GLY A 94 18.51 -17.33 2.82
C GLY A 94 19.88 -16.86 2.34
N GLY A 95 20.84 -17.77 2.35
CA GLY A 95 22.18 -17.53 1.79
C GLY A 95 22.18 -17.30 0.27
N ASP A 96 21.10 -17.65 -0.40
CA ASP A 96 20.83 -17.39 -1.83
C ASP A 96 20.27 -15.98 -2.10
N GLY A 97 20.12 -15.16 -1.06
CA GLY A 97 19.58 -13.80 -1.13
C GLY A 97 18.04 -13.72 -1.19
N LYS A 98 17.35 -14.85 -1.26
CA LYS A 98 15.89 -14.91 -1.21
C LYS A 98 15.37 -14.74 0.19
N LEU A 99 14.12 -14.30 0.28
CA LEU A 99 13.39 -14.17 1.53
C LEU A 99 12.33 -15.26 1.64
N TYR A 100 12.21 -15.83 2.82
CA TYR A 100 11.34 -16.95 3.13
C TYR A 100 10.36 -16.54 4.21
N PHE A 101 9.06 -16.71 3.95
CA PHE A 101 7.98 -16.34 4.87
C PHE A 101 7.05 -17.54 5.10
N GLY A 102 6.94 -17.98 6.33
CA GLY A 102 5.99 -19.04 6.71
C GLY A 102 4.56 -18.52 6.77
N ASN A 103 3.63 -19.27 6.19
CA ASN A 103 2.23 -18.91 6.14
C ASN A 103 1.32 -20.14 6.32
N SER A 104 0.01 -19.96 6.33
CA SER A 104 -0.97 -21.03 6.58
C SER A 104 -1.00 -22.13 5.50
N ALA A 105 -0.46 -21.86 4.30
CA ALA A 105 -0.35 -22.84 3.21
C ALA A 105 1.06 -23.44 3.09
N GLY A 106 2.00 -23.09 4.00
CA GLY A 106 3.38 -23.55 4.01
C GLY A 106 4.38 -22.41 3.95
N LEU A 107 5.01 -22.19 2.80
CA LEU A 107 6.11 -21.24 2.63
C LEU A 107 5.92 -20.39 1.37
N SER A 108 6.04 -19.08 1.51
CA SER A 108 6.22 -18.15 0.39
C SER A 108 7.69 -17.80 0.24
N VAL A 109 8.23 -17.95 -0.96
CA VAL A 109 9.62 -17.60 -1.29
C VAL A 109 9.60 -16.42 -2.22
N VAL A 110 10.31 -15.37 -1.84
CA VAL A 110 10.42 -14.12 -2.62
C VAL A 110 11.85 -13.96 -3.10
N ASP A 111 12.00 -13.66 -4.37
CA ASP A 111 13.28 -13.23 -4.96
C ASP A 111 13.26 -11.71 -5.10
N PRO A 112 13.92 -10.96 -4.20
CA PRO A 112 13.88 -9.50 -4.23
C PRO A 112 14.53 -8.90 -5.48
N SER A 113 15.44 -9.63 -6.14
CA SER A 113 16.12 -9.17 -7.37
C SER A 113 15.17 -9.14 -8.58
N ARG A 114 14.08 -9.90 -8.52
CA ARG A 114 13.06 -10.01 -9.57
C ARG A 114 11.80 -9.22 -9.26
N THR A 115 11.77 -8.55 -8.10
CA THR A 115 10.59 -7.84 -7.62
C THR A 115 10.82 -6.34 -7.79
N GLU A 116 10.03 -5.74 -8.65
CA GLU A 116 10.03 -4.29 -8.89
C GLU A 116 8.92 -3.65 -8.06
N ILE A 117 9.18 -2.45 -7.55
CA ILE A 117 8.12 -1.57 -7.07
C ILE A 117 7.35 -1.12 -8.30
N ARG A 118 6.15 -1.63 -8.47
CA ARG A 118 5.31 -1.24 -9.60
C ARG A 118 4.48 -0.02 -9.19
N THR A 119 4.95 1.14 -9.57
CA THR A 119 4.12 2.35 -9.68
C THR A 119 3.34 2.24 -10.99
N GLU A 120 2.20 1.57 -10.97
CA GLU A 120 1.28 1.64 -12.09
C GLU A 120 0.38 2.85 -11.88
N ASP A 121 0.66 3.92 -12.59
CA ASP A 121 -0.27 5.03 -12.79
C ASP A 121 -1.46 4.52 -13.60
N SER A 122 -2.46 4.00 -12.90
CA SER A 122 -3.75 3.69 -13.55
C SER A 122 -4.50 5.00 -13.73
N PRO A 123 -4.71 5.48 -14.96
CA PRO A 123 -5.36 6.76 -15.16
C PRO A 123 -6.78 6.73 -14.60
N LEU A 124 -7.04 7.64 -13.68
CA LEU A 124 -8.37 7.85 -13.13
C LEU A 124 -9.26 8.49 -14.19
N ARG A 125 -10.44 7.93 -14.40
CA ARG A 125 -11.45 8.49 -15.30
C ARG A 125 -12.78 8.60 -14.60
N PHE A 126 -13.42 9.74 -14.72
CA PHE A 126 -14.83 9.86 -14.41
C PHE A 126 -15.64 9.08 -15.45
N THR A 127 -16.43 8.14 -14.99
CA THR A 127 -17.31 7.32 -15.86
C THR A 127 -18.69 7.89 -15.97
N ARG A 128 -19.11 8.63 -14.94
CA ARG A 128 -20.42 9.29 -14.90
C ARG A 128 -20.41 10.43 -13.91
N VAL A 129 -21.10 11.49 -14.26
CA VAL A 129 -21.47 12.56 -13.32
C VAL A 129 -22.97 12.76 -13.42
N SER A 130 -23.66 12.87 -12.30
CA SER A 130 -25.08 13.20 -12.26
C SER A 130 -25.35 14.32 -11.27
N VAL A 131 -26.26 15.21 -11.64
CA VAL A 131 -26.77 16.30 -10.81
C VAL A 131 -28.27 16.09 -10.71
N ASP A 132 -28.74 15.68 -9.53
CA ASP A 132 -30.08 15.17 -9.30
C ASP A 132 -30.43 14.09 -10.35
N ASP A 133 -31.45 14.32 -11.17
CA ASP A 133 -31.90 13.38 -12.24
C ASP A 133 -31.17 13.59 -13.58
N ARG A 134 -30.29 14.59 -13.70
CA ARG A 134 -29.55 14.90 -14.93
C ARG A 134 -28.26 14.10 -14.98
N VAL A 135 -28.09 13.25 -15.99
CA VAL A 135 -26.92 12.41 -16.18
C VAL A 135 -26.03 12.97 -17.29
N PHE A 136 -24.77 13.20 -16.96
CA PHE A 136 -23.71 13.63 -17.89
C PHE A 136 -22.83 12.43 -18.21
N ARG A 137 -22.92 11.92 -19.44
CA ARG A 137 -22.18 10.74 -19.90
C ARG A 137 -20.83 11.06 -20.53
N ASP A 138 -20.53 12.35 -20.72
CA ASP A 138 -19.23 12.79 -21.21
C ASP A 138 -18.46 13.48 -20.07
N PRO A 139 -17.63 12.72 -19.33
CA PRO A 139 -16.85 13.25 -18.22
C PRO A 139 -15.72 14.19 -18.64
N MET A 140 -15.50 14.36 -19.95
CA MET A 140 -14.50 15.28 -20.51
C MET A 140 -15.05 16.70 -20.67
N ARG A 141 -16.30 16.97 -20.35
CA ARG A 141 -16.79 18.33 -20.21
C ARG A 141 -16.07 19.03 -19.05
N LYS A 142 -15.40 20.12 -19.38
CA LYS A 142 -14.59 20.87 -18.42
C LYS A 142 -15.42 21.58 -17.34
N GLU A 143 -16.70 21.82 -17.58
CA GLU A 143 -17.58 22.57 -16.69
C GLU A 143 -18.98 21.95 -16.69
N ILE A 144 -19.56 21.81 -15.53
CA ILE A 144 -20.95 21.42 -15.31
C ILE A 144 -21.64 22.57 -14.60
N ASP A 145 -22.61 23.18 -15.27
CA ASP A 145 -23.39 24.28 -14.67
C ASP A 145 -24.33 23.71 -13.60
N LEU A 146 -24.16 24.20 -12.38
CA LEU A 146 -25.04 23.92 -11.26
C LEU A 146 -26.05 25.06 -11.11
N HIS A 147 -27.30 24.73 -10.84
CA HIS A 147 -28.37 25.67 -10.58
C HIS A 147 -28.67 25.76 -9.08
N GLU A 148 -29.17 26.88 -8.61
CA GLU A 148 -29.52 27.09 -7.17
C GLU A 148 -30.49 26.03 -6.60
N ARG A 149 -31.21 25.31 -7.46
CA ARG A 149 -32.16 24.26 -7.07
C ARG A 149 -31.56 22.86 -7.03
N ASP A 150 -30.32 22.68 -7.52
CA ASP A 150 -29.63 21.41 -7.52
C ASP A 150 -29.25 21.03 -6.07
N ARG A 151 -29.58 19.79 -5.66
CA ARG A 151 -29.42 19.35 -4.29
C ARG A 151 -28.33 18.31 -4.11
N SER A 152 -27.99 17.59 -5.19
CA SER A 152 -27.00 16.51 -5.11
C SER A 152 -26.16 16.46 -6.37
N VAL A 153 -24.87 16.19 -6.19
CA VAL A 153 -23.93 15.87 -7.29
C VAL A 153 -23.32 14.54 -6.96
N GLN A 154 -23.37 13.60 -7.89
CA GLN A 154 -22.77 12.28 -7.76
C GLN A 154 -21.71 12.07 -8.83
N PHE A 155 -20.54 11.61 -8.42
CA PHE A 155 -19.43 11.27 -9.29
C PHE A 155 -19.19 9.77 -9.25
N GLU A 156 -19.16 9.14 -10.44
CA GLU A 156 -18.67 7.78 -10.61
C GLU A 156 -17.32 7.85 -11.33
N PHE A 157 -16.34 7.16 -10.82
CA PHE A 157 -15.00 7.13 -11.39
C PHE A 157 -14.39 5.74 -11.28
N ALA A 158 -13.46 5.44 -12.16
CA ALA A 158 -12.72 4.19 -12.17
C ALA A 158 -11.25 4.42 -12.55
N ALA A 159 -10.36 3.66 -11.95
CA ALA A 159 -9.00 3.52 -12.41
C ALA A 159 -8.98 2.50 -13.56
N LEU A 160 -8.52 2.91 -14.74
CA LEU A 160 -8.46 2.08 -15.92
C LEU A 160 -7.10 1.39 -16.00
N GLY A 161 -6.93 0.27 -15.26
CA GLY A 161 -5.74 -0.56 -15.31
C GLY A 161 -6.05 -1.96 -15.86
N LEU A 162 -5.21 -2.48 -16.74
CA LEU A 162 -5.35 -3.84 -17.29
C LEU A 162 -5.05 -4.94 -16.24
N ASN A 163 -4.44 -4.58 -15.13
CA ASN A 163 -4.13 -5.48 -14.00
C ASN A 163 -5.09 -5.28 -12.81
N SER A 164 -6.35 -5.14 -13.07
CA SER A 164 -7.42 -4.67 -12.18
C SER A 164 -7.81 -5.57 -10.99
N GLN A 165 -7.01 -6.56 -10.63
CA GLN A 165 -7.25 -7.35 -9.41
C GLN A 165 -6.63 -6.74 -8.14
N ARG A 166 -5.94 -5.61 -8.27
CA ARG A 166 -5.36 -4.89 -7.13
C ARG A 166 -6.40 -4.02 -6.45
N THR A 167 -6.33 -3.94 -5.14
CA THR A 167 -7.13 -3.00 -4.36
C THR A 167 -6.68 -1.57 -4.66
N VAL A 168 -7.41 -0.87 -5.51
CA VAL A 168 -7.19 0.54 -5.79
C VAL A 168 -7.82 1.35 -4.66
N ARG A 169 -7.06 2.26 -4.07
CA ARG A 169 -7.57 3.26 -3.14
C ARG A 169 -7.79 4.56 -3.87
N TYR A 170 -8.90 5.19 -3.56
CA TYR A 170 -9.25 6.49 -4.10
C TYR A 170 -9.25 7.50 -2.97
N GLU A 171 -8.61 8.63 -3.19
CA GLU A 171 -8.72 9.80 -2.34
C GLU A 171 -9.39 10.90 -3.15
N TYR A 172 -10.28 11.64 -2.53
CA TYR A 172 -10.95 12.77 -3.15
C TYR A 172 -10.95 13.95 -2.18
N CYS A 173 -10.91 15.14 -2.75
CA CYS A 173 -11.02 16.38 -2.02
C CYS A 173 -11.91 17.34 -2.83
N LEU A 174 -12.88 17.94 -2.20
CA LEU A 174 -13.69 18.99 -2.78
C LEU A 174 -13.10 20.34 -2.36
N GLU A 175 -12.39 20.98 -3.29
CA GLU A 175 -11.76 22.29 -3.02
C GLU A 175 -12.79 23.33 -2.56
N GLY A 176 -12.49 23.96 -1.43
CA GLY A 176 -13.37 24.95 -0.81
C GLY A 176 -14.39 24.39 0.20
N PHE A 177 -14.49 23.05 0.33
CA PHE A 177 -15.38 22.39 1.29
C PHE A 177 -14.62 21.47 2.24
N ASP A 178 -13.67 20.68 1.71
CA ASP A 178 -12.86 19.76 2.52
C ASP A 178 -11.61 20.49 3.04
N THR A 179 -11.25 20.26 4.32
CA THR A 179 -10.09 20.83 5.01
C THR A 179 -9.02 19.78 5.24
#